data_46305d4645b2a878dcea995cef60d15d
#
_entry.id   46305d4645b2a878dcea995cef60d15d
#
_cell.length_a   1.000
_cell.length_b   1.000
_cell.length_c   1.000
_cell.angle_alpha   90.00
_cell.angle_beta   90.00
_cell.angle_gamma   90.00
#
_symmetry.space_group_name_H-M   'P 1'
#
loop_
_entity.id
_entity.type
_entity.pdbx_description
1 polymer ?
#
loop_
_entity_poly.entity_id
_entity_poly.type
_entity_poly.pdbx_seq_one_letter_code
_entity_poly.pdbx_strand_id
1 'polypeptide(L)'
;TVNDELLKHHYVAPTVFEIDSLSQLKEEVFGPVLHIIRYKADELDRVIDAINATQYGLTLGIHSRIEEKANYIAQRARVGNVYVNRNMIGAVVGVQPFGGEGLSGTGPKAGGPNYLRRLVAEQTVSINTSAIGGNAALLNLDGE
;
A
#
# COMPACT_ATOMS: atom_id res chain seq x y z
N THR A 1 5.87 -5.56 -32.93
CA THR A 1 5.11 -4.55 -33.71
C THR A 1 3.63 -4.90 -33.63
N VAL A 2 2.84 -3.99 -33.11
CA VAL A 2 1.37 -4.12 -33.10
C VAL A 2 0.90 -3.87 -34.53
N ASN A 3 0.04 -4.74 -35.04
CA ASN A 3 -0.53 -4.62 -36.36
C ASN A 3 -1.40 -3.35 -36.43
N ASP A 4 -1.34 -2.60 -37.55
CA ASP A 4 -2.13 -1.35 -37.75
C ASP A 4 -3.63 -1.53 -37.58
N GLU A 5 -4.17 -2.72 -37.77
CA GLU A 5 -5.56 -3.03 -37.45
C GLU A 5 -5.86 -2.99 -35.96
N LEU A 6 -4.94 -3.47 -35.10
CA LEU A 6 -5.12 -3.44 -33.66
C LEU A 6 -5.08 -2.02 -33.10
N LEU A 7 -4.29 -1.13 -33.70
CA LEU A 7 -4.25 0.28 -33.29
C LEU A 7 -5.60 1.01 -33.47
N LYS A 8 -6.41 0.54 -34.42
CA LYS A 8 -7.77 1.08 -34.63
C LYS A 8 -8.75 0.70 -33.51
N HIS A 9 -8.40 -0.27 -32.68
CA HIS A 9 -9.25 -0.78 -31.59
C HIS A 9 -8.76 -0.39 -30.20
N HIS A 10 -8.06 0.74 -30.06
CA HIS A 10 -7.56 1.26 -28.79
C HIS A 10 -6.53 0.35 -28.06
N TYR A 11 -5.83 -0.50 -28.79
CA TYR A 11 -4.72 -1.26 -28.24
C TYR A 11 -3.45 -0.42 -28.19
N VAL A 12 -2.77 -0.48 -27.06
CA VAL A 12 -1.46 0.15 -26.84
C VAL A 12 -0.39 -0.95 -26.78
N ALA A 13 0.63 -0.83 -27.60
CA ALA A 13 1.75 -1.77 -27.56
C ALA A 13 2.54 -1.59 -26.25
N PRO A 14 3.12 -2.66 -25.68
CA PRO A 14 4.12 -2.54 -24.62
C PRO A 14 5.23 -1.59 -25.07
N THR A 15 5.43 -0.54 -24.30
CA THR A 15 6.35 0.55 -24.66
C THR A 15 7.29 0.85 -23.50
N VAL A 16 8.54 1.13 -23.82
CA VAL A 16 9.58 1.48 -22.83
C VAL A 16 10.08 2.89 -23.10
N PHE A 17 10.12 3.71 -22.07
CA PHE A 17 10.69 5.05 -22.12
C PHE A 17 11.84 5.16 -21.10
N GLU A 18 12.96 5.70 -21.54
CA GLU A 18 13.99 6.20 -20.62
C GLU A 18 13.69 7.67 -20.32
N ILE A 19 13.59 8.02 -19.05
CA ILE A 19 13.29 9.36 -18.57
C ILE A 19 14.34 9.79 -17.54
N ASP A 20 14.56 11.09 -17.41
CA ASP A 20 15.62 11.63 -16.54
C ASP A 20 15.18 11.73 -15.07
N SER A 21 13.88 11.87 -14.83
CA SER A 21 13.35 12.08 -13.49
C SER A 21 11.89 11.64 -13.37
N LEU A 22 11.50 11.17 -12.18
CA LEU A 22 10.10 10.88 -11.83
C LEU A 22 9.20 12.12 -11.92
N SER A 23 9.73 13.33 -11.80
CA SER A 23 8.96 14.57 -11.94
C SER A 23 8.39 14.81 -13.34
N GLN A 24 8.85 14.06 -14.34
CA GLN A 24 8.27 14.07 -15.69
C GLN A 24 6.92 13.35 -15.74
N LEU A 25 6.66 12.45 -14.78
CA LEU A 25 5.39 11.73 -14.63
C LEU A 25 4.48 12.54 -13.72
N LYS A 26 3.51 13.24 -14.29
CA LYS A 26 2.56 14.08 -13.53
C LYS A 26 1.45 13.27 -12.89
N GLU A 27 1.16 12.11 -13.43
CA GLU A 27 0.10 11.21 -13.01
C GLU A 27 0.48 9.76 -13.31
N GLU A 28 -0.27 8.83 -12.75
CA GLU A 28 -0.11 7.41 -13.04
C GLU A 28 -0.43 7.12 -14.50
N VAL A 29 0.51 6.46 -15.21
CA VAL A 29 0.29 5.96 -16.56
C VAL A 29 -0.26 4.55 -16.49
N PHE A 30 -1.58 4.43 -16.57
CA PHE A 30 -2.25 3.13 -16.46
C PHE A 30 -2.27 2.41 -17.81
N GLY A 31 -1.28 1.55 -18.05
CA GLY A 31 -1.12 0.85 -19.32
C GLY A 31 0.17 0.04 -19.39
N PRO A 32 0.44 -0.62 -20.53
CA PRO A 32 1.63 -1.45 -20.72
C PRO A 32 2.87 -0.56 -21.01
N VAL A 33 3.17 0.35 -20.11
CA VAL A 33 4.26 1.34 -20.25
C VAL A 33 5.26 1.16 -19.14
N LEU A 34 6.54 1.01 -19.50
CA LEU A 34 7.67 0.95 -18.58
C LEU A 34 8.49 2.23 -18.68
N HIS A 35 8.73 2.87 -17.55
CA HIS A 35 9.66 3.98 -17.45
C HIS A 35 10.96 3.51 -16.79
N ILE A 36 12.09 3.87 -17.37
CA ILE A 36 13.44 3.55 -16.86
C ILE A 36 14.12 4.85 -16.46
N ILE A 37 14.68 4.88 -15.25
CA ILE A 37 15.51 5.98 -14.75
C ILE A 37 16.85 5.40 -14.32
N ARG A 38 17.93 5.96 -14.84
CA ARG A 38 19.28 5.64 -14.40
C ARG A 38 19.72 6.61 -13.32
N TYR A 39 20.36 6.09 -12.29
CA TYR A 39 20.90 6.91 -11.20
C TYR A 39 22.29 6.41 -10.80
N LYS A 40 23.10 7.29 -10.22
CA LYS A 40 24.40 6.93 -9.69
C LYS A 40 24.27 6.23 -8.34
N ALA A 41 25.21 5.37 -8.01
CA ALA A 41 25.15 4.56 -6.80
C ALA A 41 25.12 5.39 -5.48
N ASP A 42 25.68 6.59 -5.52
CA ASP A 42 25.70 7.55 -4.42
C ASP A 42 24.44 8.44 -4.34
N GLU A 43 23.52 8.32 -5.29
CA GLU A 43 22.27 9.08 -5.33
C GLU A 43 21.05 8.27 -4.80
N LEU A 44 21.27 7.15 -4.12
CA LEU A 44 20.19 6.28 -3.67
C LEU A 44 19.14 7.00 -2.81
N ASP A 45 19.58 7.84 -1.89
CA ASP A 45 18.68 8.60 -1.01
C ASP A 45 17.76 9.53 -1.80
N ARG A 46 18.32 10.22 -2.77
CA ARG A 46 17.55 11.09 -3.69
C ARG A 46 16.51 10.30 -4.47
N VAL A 47 16.83 9.08 -4.87
CA VAL A 47 15.88 8.20 -5.58
C VAL A 47 14.73 7.79 -4.66
N ILE A 48 15.04 7.41 -3.41
CA ILE A 48 14.01 7.04 -2.42
C ILE A 48 13.10 8.24 -2.12
N ASP A 49 13.69 9.43 -1.93
CA ASP A 49 12.92 10.65 -1.69
C ASP A 49 12.03 11.01 -2.89
N ALA A 50 12.52 10.84 -4.12
CA ALA A 50 11.73 11.04 -5.33
C ALA A 50 10.58 10.04 -5.44
N ILE A 51 10.78 8.77 -5.09
CA ILE A 51 9.72 7.76 -5.02
C ILE A 51 8.66 8.18 -4.00
N ASN A 52 9.07 8.55 -2.79
CA ASN A 52 8.16 8.98 -1.74
C ASN A 52 7.36 10.24 -2.11
N ALA A 53 7.98 11.15 -2.86
CA ALA A 53 7.35 12.39 -3.31
C ALA A 53 6.23 12.16 -4.33
N THR A 54 6.19 11.03 -5.02
CA THR A 54 5.09 10.69 -5.92
C THR A 54 3.77 10.46 -5.18
N GLN A 55 3.82 10.14 -3.88
CA GLN A 55 2.71 9.72 -3.03
C GLN A 55 2.02 8.42 -3.49
N TYR A 56 2.48 7.76 -4.53
CA TYR A 56 2.05 6.43 -4.91
C TYR A 56 2.88 5.39 -4.17
N GLY A 57 2.25 4.60 -3.32
CA GLY A 57 2.96 3.66 -2.45
C GLY A 57 2.25 2.31 -2.34
N LEU A 58 1.96 1.64 -3.46
CA LEU A 58 1.33 0.33 -3.43
C LEU A 58 2.37 -0.78 -3.26
N THR A 59 3.26 -0.94 -4.23
CA THR A 59 4.28 -1.98 -4.24
C THR A 59 5.64 -1.41 -4.64
N LEU A 60 6.70 -1.94 -4.01
CA LEU A 60 8.07 -1.66 -4.37
C LEU A 60 8.84 -2.98 -4.50
N GLY A 61 9.44 -3.22 -5.67
CA GLY A 61 10.36 -4.32 -5.89
C GLY A 61 11.81 -3.87 -5.73
N ILE A 62 12.57 -4.61 -4.94
CA ILE A 62 13.99 -4.37 -4.74
C ILE A 62 14.77 -5.60 -5.19
N HIS A 63 15.69 -5.44 -6.12
CA HIS A 63 16.58 -6.51 -6.57
C HIS A 63 18.02 -6.16 -6.18
N SER A 64 18.55 -6.84 -5.17
CA SER A 64 19.89 -6.62 -4.66
C SER A 64 20.45 -7.89 -4.04
N ARG A 65 21.75 -8.11 -4.22
CA ARG A 65 22.50 -9.14 -3.49
C ARG A 65 23.04 -8.63 -2.15
N ILE A 66 22.89 -7.35 -1.85
CA ILE A 66 23.33 -6.71 -0.61
C ILE A 66 22.09 -6.54 0.26
N GLU A 67 21.97 -7.36 1.30
CA GLU A 67 20.82 -7.38 2.21
C GLU A 67 20.65 -6.04 2.94
N GLU A 68 21.73 -5.47 3.45
CA GLU A 68 21.71 -4.18 4.15
C GLU A 68 21.12 -3.07 3.28
N LYS A 69 21.45 -3.07 1.98
CA LYS A 69 20.91 -2.09 1.03
C LYS A 69 19.41 -2.31 0.82
N ALA A 70 18.97 -3.56 0.72
CA ALA A 70 17.54 -3.87 0.58
C ALA A 70 16.76 -3.45 1.83
N ASN A 71 17.26 -3.73 3.01
CA ASN A 71 16.67 -3.32 4.28
C ASN A 71 16.64 -1.79 4.43
N TYR A 72 17.71 -1.11 4.05
CA TYR A 72 17.78 0.34 4.05
C TYR A 72 16.69 0.99 3.19
N ILE A 73 16.52 0.48 1.96
CA ILE A 73 15.46 0.97 1.05
C ILE A 73 14.09 0.68 1.64
N ALA A 74 13.85 -0.55 2.13
CA ALA A 74 12.57 -0.97 2.67
C ALA A 74 12.11 -0.15 3.87
N GLN A 75 13.04 0.30 4.72
CA GLN A 75 12.74 1.13 5.89
C GLN A 75 12.40 2.58 5.54
N ARG A 76 12.91 3.09 4.43
CA ARG A 76 12.74 4.49 4.03
C ARG A 76 11.64 4.72 3.01
N ALA A 77 11.31 3.72 2.22
CA ALA A 77 10.26 3.81 1.22
C ALA A 77 8.87 3.76 1.87
N ARG A 78 8.03 4.74 1.55
CA ARG A 78 6.64 4.82 2.02
C ARG A 78 5.74 4.04 1.09
N VAL A 79 5.79 2.72 1.22
CA VAL A 79 5.00 1.80 0.39
C VAL A 79 4.41 0.70 1.25
N GLY A 80 3.23 0.28 0.90
CA GLY A 80 2.52 -0.74 1.66
C GLY A 80 3.13 -2.12 1.53
N ASN A 81 3.63 -2.51 0.36
CA ASN A 81 4.21 -3.82 0.13
C ASN A 81 5.59 -3.72 -0.50
N VAL A 82 6.61 -4.23 0.20
CA VAL A 82 7.99 -4.31 -0.29
C VAL A 82 8.33 -5.74 -0.60
N TYR A 83 8.83 -5.98 -1.80
CA TYR A 83 9.24 -7.30 -2.28
C TYR A 83 10.73 -7.30 -2.62
N VAL A 84 11.49 -8.19 -2.00
CA VAL A 84 12.94 -8.30 -2.21
C VAL A 84 13.25 -9.55 -3.02
N ASN A 85 13.96 -9.38 -4.13
CA ASN A 85 14.42 -10.45 -5.02
C ASN A 85 13.29 -11.37 -5.53
N ARG A 86 12.10 -10.83 -5.71
CA ARG A 86 10.94 -11.52 -6.29
C ARG A 86 10.12 -10.55 -7.13
N ASN A 87 9.15 -11.06 -7.88
CA ASN A 87 8.21 -10.21 -8.58
C ASN A 87 7.34 -9.40 -7.59
N MET A 88 6.90 -8.24 -8.01
CA MET A 88 6.09 -7.31 -7.23
C MET A 88 4.62 -7.27 -7.66
N ILE A 89 4.17 -8.29 -8.39
CA ILE A 89 2.81 -8.38 -8.91
C ILE A 89 1.94 -9.10 -7.90
N GLY A 90 1.00 -8.37 -7.29
CA GLY A 90 -0.02 -8.90 -6.41
C GLY A 90 0.50 -9.45 -5.07
N ALA A 91 -0.41 -10.12 -4.36
CA ALA A 91 -0.14 -10.76 -3.09
C ALA A 91 -0.89 -12.10 -2.99
N VAL A 92 -0.40 -12.98 -2.13
CA VAL A 92 -1.08 -14.25 -1.82
C VAL A 92 -2.09 -13.99 -0.72
N VAL A 93 -3.36 -14.21 -1.00
CA VAL A 93 -4.46 -14.01 -0.05
C VAL A 93 -4.24 -14.83 1.23
N GLY A 94 -4.41 -14.21 2.39
CA GLY A 94 -4.23 -14.85 3.70
C GLY A 94 -2.77 -14.97 4.15
N VAL A 95 -1.80 -14.80 3.25
CA VAL A 95 -0.36 -14.88 3.57
C VAL A 95 0.31 -13.52 3.52
N GLN A 96 -0.08 -12.71 2.53
CA GLN A 96 0.50 -11.40 2.29
C GLN A 96 -0.62 -10.36 2.27
N PRO A 97 -0.93 -9.70 3.39
CA PRO A 97 -1.87 -8.59 3.41
C PRO A 97 -1.47 -7.53 2.38
N PHE A 98 -2.44 -7.08 1.58
CA PHE A 98 -2.19 -6.21 0.44
C PHE A 98 -2.89 -4.85 0.58
N GLY A 99 -2.14 -3.78 0.38
CA GLY A 99 -2.64 -2.41 0.42
C GLY A 99 -1.50 -1.41 0.44
N GLY A 100 -1.76 -0.22 -0.09
CA GLY A 100 -0.78 0.84 -0.23
C GLY A 100 -0.90 1.95 0.79
N GLU A 101 -0.06 2.96 0.60
CA GLU A 101 -0.03 4.20 1.35
C GLU A 101 -0.24 5.41 0.43
N GLY A 102 -0.58 6.56 1.00
CA GLY A 102 -0.80 7.79 0.26
C GLY A 102 -1.94 7.67 -0.76
N LEU A 103 -1.67 7.96 -2.01
CA LEU A 103 -2.65 7.84 -3.10
C LEU A 103 -3.04 6.40 -3.42
N SER A 104 -2.24 5.43 -2.96
CA SER A 104 -2.46 3.99 -3.22
C SER A 104 -3.16 3.25 -2.07
N GLY A 105 -3.58 3.94 -1.03
CA GLY A 105 -4.29 3.29 0.08
C GLY A 105 -4.62 4.21 1.23
N THR A 106 -5.67 3.88 1.99
CA THR A 106 -6.24 4.72 3.05
C THR A 106 -6.39 4.03 4.39
N GLY A 107 -5.90 2.84 4.57
CA GLY A 107 -6.12 2.13 5.83
C GLY A 107 -5.55 0.73 5.89
N PRO A 108 -6.05 -0.12 6.78
CA PRO A 108 -5.56 -1.46 6.98
C PRO A 108 -5.59 -2.29 5.71
N LYS A 109 -4.57 -3.11 5.53
CA LYS A 109 -4.40 -3.94 4.35
C LYS A 109 -5.49 -4.99 4.24
N ALA A 110 -5.96 -5.23 3.01
CA ALA A 110 -6.88 -6.32 2.72
C ALA A 110 -6.26 -7.67 3.11
N GLY A 111 -7.03 -8.52 3.79
CA GLY A 111 -6.57 -9.78 4.33
C GLY A 111 -5.62 -9.68 5.51
N GLY A 112 -5.40 -8.47 6.06
CA GLY A 112 -4.55 -8.25 7.22
C GLY A 112 -5.31 -8.30 8.56
N PRO A 113 -4.59 -8.47 9.68
CA PRO A 113 -5.19 -8.65 11.00
C PRO A 113 -5.94 -7.40 11.51
N ASN A 114 -5.63 -6.24 10.96
CA ASN A 114 -6.24 -4.98 11.35
C ASN A 114 -7.45 -4.60 10.47
N TYR A 115 -7.79 -5.39 9.45
CA TYR A 115 -8.82 -5.02 8.47
C TYR A 115 -10.20 -4.88 9.11
N LEU A 116 -10.58 -5.82 9.99
CA LEU A 116 -11.89 -5.81 10.66
C LEU A 116 -12.09 -4.60 11.56
N ARG A 117 -11.03 -4.05 12.15
CA ARG A 117 -11.10 -2.86 13.00
C ARG A 117 -11.64 -1.63 12.27
N ARG A 118 -11.50 -1.58 10.96
CA ARG A 118 -12.04 -0.50 10.13
C ARG A 118 -13.56 -0.57 9.98
N LEU A 119 -14.15 -1.75 10.20
CA LEU A 119 -15.59 -2.00 9.99
C LEU A 119 -16.40 -1.84 11.29
N VAL A 120 -15.75 -1.50 12.39
CA VAL A 120 -16.41 -1.30 13.70
C VAL A 120 -16.21 0.12 14.17
N ALA A 121 -17.20 0.61 14.94
CA ALA A 121 -17.13 1.86 15.64
C ALA A 121 -17.05 1.58 17.15
N GLU A 122 -16.23 2.37 17.85
CA GLU A 122 -16.16 2.34 19.30
C GLU A 122 -17.35 3.10 19.88
N GLN A 123 -18.04 2.50 20.85
CA GLN A 123 -19.11 3.13 21.60
C GLN A 123 -18.87 2.93 23.10
N THR A 124 -18.91 4.01 23.85
CA THR A 124 -18.86 3.96 25.31
C THR A 124 -20.25 4.13 25.87
N VAL A 125 -20.68 3.19 26.71
CA VAL A 125 -21.94 3.30 27.48
C VAL A 125 -21.60 3.41 28.94
N SER A 126 -22.08 4.49 29.57
CA SER A 126 -21.90 4.72 30.99
C SER A 126 -23.27 4.84 31.66
N ILE A 127 -23.53 3.97 32.61
CA ILE A 127 -24.83 3.92 33.30
C ILE A 127 -24.64 4.33 34.79
N ASN A 128 -25.35 5.35 35.19
CA ASN A 128 -25.43 5.69 36.61
C ASN A 128 -26.46 4.81 37.32
N THR A 129 -26.01 3.75 37.94
CA THR A 129 -26.87 2.79 38.63
C THR A 129 -27.54 3.39 39.89
N SER A 130 -26.96 4.44 40.50
CA SER A 130 -27.54 5.12 41.63
C SER A 130 -28.79 5.93 41.29
N ALA A 131 -28.90 6.41 40.05
CA ALA A 131 -30.05 7.18 39.54
C ALA A 131 -31.28 6.33 39.26
N ILE A 132 -31.15 5.02 39.15
CA ILE A 132 -32.24 4.08 38.83
C ILE A 132 -33.08 3.73 40.06
N GLY A 133 -32.76 4.29 41.26
CA GLY A 133 -33.52 4.04 42.49
C GLY A 133 -33.50 2.54 42.83
N GLY A 134 -32.32 1.98 42.90
CA GLY A 134 -32.14 0.54 42.86
C GLY A 134 -32.68 -0.17 44.11
N ASN A 135 -33.64 -1.03 43.87
CA ASN A 135 -33.86 -2.15 44.74
C ASN A 135 -32.67 -3.11 44.57
N ALA A 136 -31.83 -3.21 45.61
CA ALA A 136 -30.66 -4.08 45.62
C ALA A 136 -31.00 -5.55 45.31
N ALA A 137 -32.24 -5.96 45.51
CA ALA A 137 -32.73 -7.28 45.15
C ALA A 137 -32.83 -7.52 43.61
N LEU A 138 -32.96 -6.45 42.81
CA LEU A 138 -32.97 -6.56 41.34
C LEU A 138 -31.57 -6.70 40.70
N LEU A 139 -30.52 -6.30 41.45
CA LEU A 139 -29.14 -6.45 41.01
C LEU A 139 -28.60 -7.88 41.16
N ASN A 140 -29.34 -8.76 41.84
CA ASN A 140 -28.96 -10.14 42.09
C ASN A 140 -29.76 -11.16 41.22
N LEU A 141 -30.48 -10.71 40.22
CA LEU A 141 -31.28 -11.58 39.35
C LEU A 141 -30.50 -12.23 38.18
N ASP A 142 -29.19 -11.96 38.04
CA ASP A 142 -28.37 -12.56 37.01
C ASP A 142 -27.68 -13.83 37.49
N GLY A 143 -28.43 -14.78 37.99
CA GLY A 143 -27.91 -16.04 38.53
C GLY A 143 -28.79 -17.26 38.33
N GLU A 144 -29.31 -17.44 37.10
CA GLU A 144 -29.76 -18.80 36.64
C GLU A 144 -29.51 -18.94 35.14
#